data_c00f6cbccc07c0345d85c3feb468e755
#
_entry.id   c00f6cbccc07c0345d85c3feb468e755
#
_cell.length_a   1.000
_cell.length_b   1.000
_cell.length_c   1.000
_cell.angle_alpha   90.00
_cell.angle_beta   90.00
_cell.angle_gamma   90.00
#
_symmetry.space_group_name_H-M   'P 1'
#
loop_
_entity.id
_entity.type
_entity.pdbx_description
1 polymer ?
#
loop_
_entity_poly.entity_id
_entity_poly.type
_entity_poly.pdbx_seq_one_letter_code
_entity_poly.pdbx_strand_id
1 'polypeptide(L)'
;MAQLNIARQPDYKDLDLDFMINPITGDINKKTGTDAVKRSIRNLIFTNYYERPFKSSIGSDVPRMLFDNVNPMTASFIEDAIIRLINKFEPRARLNSVRVSVDYDNNGFGVEIQYTVVNTETPAAFNLFLEKIR
;
A
#
# COMPACT_ATOMS: atom_id res chain seq x y z
N MET A 1 -5.87 -32.07 28.94
CA MET A 1 -6.10 -30.77 28.29
C MET A 1 -5.93 -30.95 26.79
N ALA A 2 -7.00 -30.74 26.04
CA ALA A 2 -6.90 -30.73 24.60
C ALA A 2 -6.11 -29.48 24.16
N GLN A 3 -4.94 -29.65 23.62
CA GLN A 3 -4.26 -28.57 22.94
C GLN A 3 -5.01 -28.30 21.63
N LEU A 4 -5.62 -27.13 21.54
CA LEU A 4 -6.14 -26.64 20.27
C LEU A 4 -4.96 -26.41 19.33
N ASN A 5 -4.76 -27.34 18.42
CA ASN A 5 -3.83 -27.17 17.32
C ASN A 5 -4.46 -26.19 16.33
N ILE A 6 -4.34 -24.90 16.62
CA ILE A 6 -4.69 -23.86 15.65
C ILE A 6 -3.64 -23.95 14.56
N ALA A 7 -4.02 -24.47 13.41
CA ALA A 7 -3.16 -24.46 12.24
C ALA A 7 -2.78 -23.01 11.94
N ARG A 8 -1.51 -22.68 12.12
CA ARG A 8 -0.99 -21.34 11.84
C ARG A 8 -1.17 -21.08 10.35
N GLN A 9 -1.92 -20.05 10.01
CA GLN A 9 -2.06 -19.65 8.62
C GLN A 9 -0.68 -19.21 8.08
N PRO A 10 -0.35 -19.55 6.83
CA PRO A 10 0.91 -19.12 6.24
C PRO A 10 0.95 -17.60 6.09
N ASP A 11 2.11 -17.01 6.32
CA ASP A 11 2.34 -15.59 6.07
C ASP A 11 2.16 -15.24 4.59
N TYR A 12 1.71 -14.03 4.34
CA TYR A 12 1.61 -13.50 2.98
C TYR A 12 3.00 -13.34 2.36
N LYS A 13 3.14 -13.74 1.12
CA LYS A 13 4.40 -13.69 0.37
C LYS A 13 4.22 -12.98 -0.96
N ASP A 14 5.14 -12.09 -1.28
CA ASP A 14 5.21 -11.42 -2.57
C ASP A 14 6.64 -11.42 -3.10
N LEU A 15 6.79 -11.26 -4.42
CA LEU A 15 8.11 -11.11 -5.03
C LEU A 15 8.72 -9.76 -4.64
N ASP A 16 10.02 -9.77 -4.40
CA ASP A 16 10.78 -8.54 -4.22
C ASP A 16 10.96 -7.85 -5.57
N LEU A 17 10.39 -6.65 -5.70
CA LEU A 17 10.47 -5.87 -6.94
C LEU A 17 11.85 -5.30 -7.22
N ASP A 18 12.74 -5.32 -6.25
CA ASP A 18 14.14 -4.95 -6.47
C ASP A 18 14.95 -6.07 -7.15
N PHE A 19 14.33 -7.23 -7.34
CA PHE A 19 14.88 -8.41 -8.02
C PHE A 19 16.25 -8.85 -7.48
N MET A 20 16.49 -8.64 -6.18
CA MET A 20 17.72 -9.09 -5.56
C MET A 20 17.72 -10.62 -5.43
N ILE A 21 18.76 -11.24 -5.97
CA ILE A 21 18.93 -12.70 -5.92
C ILE A 21 19.34 -13.10 -4.51
N ASN A 22 18.67 -14.10 -3.96
CA ASN A 22 19.06 -14.69 -2.69
C ASN A 22 20.35 -15.51 -2.91
N PRO A 23 21.46 -15.18 -2.22
CA PRO A 23 22.73 -15.87 -2.42
C PRO A 23 22.74 -17.34 -2.01
N ILE A 24 21.74 -17.75 -1.20
CA ILE A 24 21.64 -19.14 -0.72
C ILE A 24 20.83 -20.00 -1.69
N THR A 25 19.71 -19.49 -2.19
CA THR A 25 18.78 -20.24 -3.03
C THR A 25 18.98 -19.99 -4.52
N GLY A 26 19.68 -18.92 -4.91
CA GLY A 26 19.86 -18.52 -6.30
C GLY A 26 18.57 -18.04 -6.97
N ASP A 27 17.50 -17.84 -6.23
CA ASP A 27 16.20 -17.40 -6.71
C ASP A 27 15.92 -15.95 -6.28
N ILE A 28 14.90 -15.34 -6.87
CA ILE A 28 14.47 -13.99 -6.52
C ILE A 28 13.93 -13.97 -5.09
N ASN A 29 14.36 -12.99 -4.30
CA ASN A 29 13.86 -12.82 -2.94
C ASN A 29 12.34 -12.59 -2.93
N LYS A 30 11.69 -13.17 -1.93
CA LYS A 30 10.26 -12.97 -1.67
C LYS A 30 10.07 -12.10 -0.43
N LYS A 31 9.22 -11.12 -0.52
CA LYS A 31 8.81 -10.32 0.64
C LYS A 31 7.69 -11.05 1.39
N THR A 32 7.76 -11.04 2.70
CA THR A 32 6.80 -11.74 3.57
C THR A 32 6.20 -10.81 4.62
N GLY A 33 5.02 -11.17 5.12
CA GLY A 33 4.38 -10.50 6.24
C GLY A 33 4.02 -9.04 5.96
N THR A 34 4.38 -8.17 6.89
CA THR A 34 4.07 -6.73 6.81
C THR A 34 4.72 -6.03 5.63
N ASP A 35 5.91 -6.47 5.22
CA ASP A 35 6.63 -5.87 4.09
C ASP A 35 5.94 -6.17 2.76
N ALA A 36 5.42 -7.37 2.58
CA ALA A 36 4.64 -7.73 1.40
C ALA A 36 3.37 -6.87 1.27
N VAL A 37 2.65 -6.72 2.36
CA VAL A 37 1.42 -5.90 2.42
C VAL A 37 1.74 -4.42 2.17
N LYS A 38 2.78 -3.88 2.82
CA LYS A 38 3.26 -2.51 2.61
C LYS A 38 3.55 -2.22 1.14
N ARG A 39 4.28 -3.11 0.49
CA ARG A 39 4.64 -2.97 -0.92
C ARG A 39 3.43 -3.05 -1.83
N SER A 40 2.50 -3.94 -1.53
CA SER A 40 1.23 -4.06 -2.25
C SER A 40 0.42 -2.77 -2.18
N ILE A 41 0.24 -2.20 -1.00
CA ILE A 41 -0.47 -0.93 -0.81
C ILE A 41 0.21 0.20 -1.59
N ARG A 42 1.53 0.31 -1.49
CA ARG A 42 2.29 1.32 -2.23
C ARG A 42 2.09 1.19 -3.73
N ASN A 43 2.20 -0.01 -4.26
CA ASN A 43 2.00 -0.27 -5.68
C ASN A 43 0.58 0.06 -6.14
N LEU A 44 -0.42 -0.26 -5.34
CA LEU A 44 -1.82 0.09 -5.63
C LEU A 44 -2.03 1.61 -5.73
N ILE A 45 -1.42 2.38 -4.83
CA ILE A 45 -1.54 3.85 -4.83
C ILE A 45 -0.95 4.45 -6.11
N PHE A 46 0.18 3.93 -6.57
CA PHE A 46 0.86 4.43 -7.78
C PHE A 46 0.36 3.83 -9.08
N THR A 47 -0.52 2.84 -9.05
CA THR A 47 -1.09 2.22 -10.25
C THR A 47 -2.32 2.98 -10.71
N ASN A 48 -2.31 3.49 -11.94
CA ASN A 48 -3.50 4.08 -12.56
C ASN A 48 -4.49 2.99 -12.98
N TYR A 49 -5.77 3.36 -13.09
CA TYR A 49 -6.74 2.52 -13.77
C TYR A 49 -6.29 2.23 -15.20
N TYR A 50 -6.54 1.01 -15.67
CA TYR A 50 -6.22 0.52 -17.02
C TYR A 50 -4.72 0.30 -17.31
N GLU A 51 -3.82 0.51 -16.35
CA GLU A 51 -2.40 0.19 -16.54
C GLU A 51 -2.10 -1.30 -16.50
N ARG A 52 -2.86 -2.07 -15.71
CA ARG A 52 -2.64 -3.51 -15.59
C ARG A 52 -3.29 -4.28 -16.72
N PRO A 53 -2.51 -5.00 -17.55
CA PRO A 53 -3.08 -5.91 -18.54
C PRO A 53 -3.91 -6.98 -17.82
N PHE A 54 -5.06 -7.36 -18.40
CA PHE A 54 -6.03 -8.34 -17.89
C PHE A 54 -6.80 -7.95 -16.61
N LYS A 55 -6.39 -6.91 -15.88
CA LYS A 55 -7.08 -6.40 -14.68
C LYS A 55 -7.13 -4.89 -14.67
N SER A 56 -7.75 -4.32 -15.68
CA SER A 56 -7.84 -2.87 -15.86
C SER A 56 -8.63 -2.15 -14.77
N SER A 57 -9.46 -2.86 -14.02
CA SER A 57 -10.22 -2.30 -12.90
C SER A 57 -9.40 -2.10 -11.62
N ILE A 58 -8.18 -2.66 -11.56
CA ILE A 58 -7.29 -2.49 -10.42
C ILE A 58 -6.46 -1.24 -10.63
N GLY A 59 -6.63 -0.29 -9.75
CA GLY A 59 -5.88 0.96 -9.79
C GLY A 59 -6.51 2.01 -8.90
N SER A 60 -5.95 3.22 -8.93
CA SER A 60 -6.43 4.33 -8.12
C SER A 60 -6.55 5.61 -8.95
N ASP A 61 -7.34 6.55 -8.43
CA ASP A 61 -7.42 7.92 -8.96
C ASP A 61 -6.33 8.84 -8.37
N VAL A 62 -5.54 8.35 -7.43
CA VAL A 62 -4.51 9.15 -6.75
C VAL A 62 -3.52 9.79 -7.73
N PRO A 63 -2.93 9.07 -8.70
CA PRO A 63 -2.01 9.71 -9.65
C PRO A 63 -2.67 10.84 -10.45
N ARG A 64 -3.95 10.71 -10.78
CA ARG A 64 -4.71 11.76 -11.47
C ARG A 64 -4.88 13.00 -10.60
N MET A 65 -5.15 12.82 -9.32
CA MET A 65 -5.31 13.93 -8.37
C MET A 65 -4.02 14.71 -8.14
N LEU A 66 -2.86 14.13 -8.44
CA LEU A 66 -1.56 14.79 -8.32
C LEU A 66 -1.32 15.85 -9.40
N PHE A 67 -2.17 15.94 -10.42
CA PHE A 67 -2.17 17.06 -11.37
C PHE A 67 -2.92 18.29 -10.84
N ASP A 68 -3.75 18.11 -9.82
CA ASP A 68 -4.50 19.21 -9.21
C ASP A 68 -3.60 20.07 -8.32
N ASN A 69 -4.12 21.22 -7.90
CA ASN A 69 -3.39 22.12 -7.04
C ASN A 69 -3.16 21.52 -5.65
N VAL A 70 -2.00 21.82 -5.08
CA VAL A 70 -1.65 21.44 -3.71
C VAL A 70 -2.44 22.31 -2.74
N ASN A 71 -3.52 21.76 -2.19
CA ASN A 71 -4.38 22.41 -1.22
C ASN A 71 -5.03 21.37 -0.28
N PRO A 72 -5.61 21.82 0.86
CA PRO A 72 -6.24 20.91 1.80
C PRO A 72 -7.42 20.13 1.25
N MET A 73 -8.14 20.67 0.28
CA MET A 73 -9.28 19.99 -0.35
C MET A 73 -8.79 18.78 -1.19
N THR A 74 -7.76 18.98 -2.00
CA THR A 74 -7.13 17.89 -2.75
C THR A 74 -6.55 16.83 -1.80
N ALA A 75 -5.94 17.23 -0.70
CA ALA A 75 -5.44 16.30 0.32
C ALA A 75 -6.58 15.43 0.89
N SER A 76 -7.73 16.01 1.16
CA SER A 76 -8.91 15.27 1.63
C SER A 76 -9.42 14.27 0.59
N PHE A 77 -9.46 14.64 -0.67
CA PHE A 77 -9.84 13.73 -1.75
C PHE A 77 -8.85 12.57 -1.92
N ILE A 78 -7.56 12.83 -1.81
CA ILE A 78 -6.52 11.79 -1.85
C ILE A 78 -6.68 10.82 -0.68
N GLU A 79 -6.93 11.34 0.52
CA GLU A 79 -7.18 10.53 1.72
C GLU A 79 -8.35 9.57 1.51
N ASP A 80 -9.49 10.07 1.05
CA ASP A 80 -10.68 9.25 0.76
C ASP A 80 -10.42 8.22 -0.33
N ALA A 81 -9.69 8.60 -1.38
CA ALA A 81 -9.33 7.69 -2.46
C ALA A 81 -8.45 6.54 -1.97
N ILE A 82 -7.47 6.81 -1.12
CA ILE A 82 -6.58 5.80 -0.52
C ILE A 82 -7.36 4.85 0.38
N ILE A 83 -8.27 5.37 1.21
CA ILE A 83 -9.12 4.55 2.08
C ILE A 83 -9.95 3.56 1.26
N ARG A 84 -10.62 4.04 0.22
CA ARG A 84 -11.41 3.18 -0.66
C ARG A 84 -10.57 2.14 -1.39
N LEU A 85 -9.40 2.55 -1.86
CA LEU A 85 -8.47 1.68 -2.58
C LEU A 85 -8.01 0.50 -1.72
N ILE A 86 -7.53 0.77 -0.51
CA ILE A 86 -7.04 -0.26 0.41
C ILE A 86 -8.18 -1.21 0.81
N ASN A 87 -9.33 -0.68 1.17
CA ASN A 87 -10.47 -1.49 1.55
C ASN A 87 -10.98 -2.40 0.41
N LYS A 88 -10.85 -1.95 -0.83
CA LYS A 88 -11.32 -2.70 -1.99
C LYS A 88 -10.33 -3.74 -2.49
N PHE A 89 -9.04 -3.40 -2.53
CA PHE A 89 -8.04 -4.22 -3.23
C PHE A 89 -7.00 -4.89 -2.32
N GLU A 90 -6.94 -4.51 -1.04
CA GLU A 90 -5.97 -5.11 -0.11
C GLU A 90 -6.67 -5.72 1.11
N PRO A 91 -7.27 -6.92 0.95
CA PRO A 91 -8.00 -7.56 2.04
C PRO A 91 -7.09 -8.06 3.17
N ARG A 92 -5.78 -8.16 2.93
CA ARG A 92 -4.80 -8.57 3.94
C ARG A 92 -4.53 -7.48 4.98
N ALA A 93 -4.89 -6.24 4.65
CA ALA A 93 -4.69 -5.09 5.53
C ALA A 93 -6.03 -4.58 6.05
N ARG A 94 -6.14 -4.52 7.38
CA ARG A 94 -7.23 -3.79 8.03
C ARG A 94 -6.73 -2.37 8.30
N LEU A 95 -7.33 -1.41 7.62
CA LEU A 95 -6.93 -0.01 7.73
C LEU A 95 -7.33 0.56 9.10
N ASN A 96 -6.37 1.13 9.80
CA ASN A 96 -6.60 1.82 11.07
C ASN A 96 -6.80 3.33 10.85
N SER A 97 -5.89 3.97 10.14
CA SER A 97 -6.01 5.39 9.78
C SER A 97 -5.18 5.73 8.55
N VAL A 98 -5.64 6.74 7.83
CA VAL A 98 -4.88 7.40 6.77
C VAL A 98 -4.90 8.90 7.04
N ARG A 99 -3.76 9.53 6.96
CA ARG A 99 -3.64 11.00 7.06
C ARG A 99 -2.88 11.52 5.87
N VAL A 100 -3.43 12.53 5.24
CA VAL A 100 -2.77 13.24 4.14
C VAL A 100 -2.58 14.69 4.56
N SER A 101 -1.34 15.12 4.56
CA SER A 101 -0.94 16.49 4.86
C SER A 101 -0.40 17.19 3.62
N VAL A 102 -0.63 18.48 3.53
CA VAL A 102 -0.10 19.31 2.45
C VAL A 102 1.32 19.74 2.79
N ASP A 103 2.23 19.55 1.84
CA ASP A 103 3.61 20.03 1.92
C ASP A 103 3.85 21.02 0.78
N TYR A 104 3.71 22.32 1.09
CA TYR A 104 3.90 23.38 0.10
C TYR A 104 5.36 23.54 -0.32
N ASP A 105 6.29 23.29 0.60
CA ASP A 105 7.73 23.46 0.34
C ASP A 105 8.24 22.47 -0.69
N ASN A 106 7.77 21.22 -0.62
CA ASN A 106 8.13 20.15 -1.55
C ASN A 106 7.09 19.94 -2.67
N ASN A 107 6.08 20.79 -2.73
CA ASN A 107 5.03 20.76 -3.76
C ASN A 107 4.37 19.38 -3.89
N GLY A 108 3.84 18.90 -2.78
CA GLY A 108 3.23 17.58 -2.74
C GLY A 108 2.43 17.31 -1.46
N PHE A 109 2.22 16.03 -1.21
CA PHE A 109 1.43 15.55 -0.09
C PHE A 109 2.20 14.49 0.69
N GLY A 110 2.30 14.68 2.01
CA GLY A 110 2.77 13.64 2.92
C GLY A 110 1.62 12.72 3.28
N VAL A 111 1.81 11.42 3.11
CA VAL A 111 0.79 10.41 3.43
C VAL A 111 1.30 9.49 4.52
N GLU A 112 0.54 9.37 5.60
CA GLU A 112 0.79 8.41 6.67
C GLU A 112 -0.33 7.37 6.66
N ILE A 113 0.04 6.11 6.55
CA ILE A 113 -0.90 4.99 6.54
C ILE A 113 -0.61 4.07 7.72
N GLN A 114 -1.61 3.84 8.56
CA GLN A 114 -1.56 2.90 9.66
C GLN A 114 -2.54 1.77 9.40
N TYR A 115 -2.05 0.54 9.46
CA TYR A 115 -2.85 -0.65 9.18
C TYR A 115 -2.42 -1.82 10.07
N THR A 116 -3.26 -2.84 10.13
CA THR A 116 -2.97 -4.10 10.81
C THR A 116 -3.06 -5.23 9.81
N VAL A 117 -2.05 -6.08 9.77
CA VAL A 117 -2.07 -7.29 8.94
C VAL A 117 -2.99 -8.32 9.57
N VAL A 118 -4.04 -8.69 8.84
CA VAL A 118 -5.14 -9.53 9.35
C VAL A 118 -4.66 -10.88 9.89
N ASN A 119 -3.67 -11.48 9.23
CA ASN A 119 -3.21 -12.82 9.57
C ASN A 119 -2.34 -12.88 10.83
N THR A 120 -1.53 -11.86 11.05
CA THR A 120 -0.59 -11.80 12.18
C THR A 120 -1.03 -10.84 13.27
N GLU A 121 -2.10 -10.07 13.04
CA GLU A 121 -2.57 -8.98 13.89
C GLU A 121 -1.48 -7.99 14.28
N THR A 122 -0.44 -7.89 13.45
CA THR A 122 0.69 -6.99 13.69
C THR A 122 0.35 -5.60 13.18
N PRO A 123 0.36 -4.58 14.04
CA PRO A 123 0.19 -3.20 13.59
C PRO A 123 1.43 -2.74 12.84
N ALA A 124 1.22 -2.00 11.76
CA ALA A 124 2.27 -1.44 10.95
C ALA A 124 1.89 -0.04 10.50
N ALA A 125 2.88 0.78 10.25
CA ALA A 125 2.70 2.11 9.70
C ALA A 125 3.83 2.41 8.70
N PHE A 126 3.50 3.18 7.69
CA PHE A 126 4.53 3.72 6.80
C PHE A 126 4.11 5.07 6.24
N ASN A 127 5.11 5.83 5.88
CA ASN A 127 4.93 7.14 5.26
C ASN A 127 5.37 7.08 3.81
N LEU A 128 4.68 7.84 2.97
CA LEU A 128 5.11 8.06 1.60
C LEU A 128 4.85 9.51 1.22
N PHE A 129 5.57 9.97 0.22
CA PHE A 129 5.43 11.31 -0.31
C PHE A 129 4.91 11.25 -1.74
N LEU A 130 3.86 12.00 -2.01
CA LEU A 130 3.25 12.12 -3.33
C LEU A 130 3.56 13.49 -3.91
N GLU A 131 4.51 13.52 -4.83
CA GLU A 131 4.88 14.76 -5.50
C GLU A 131 3.82 15.14 -6.53
N LYS A 132 3.51 16.44 -6.60
CA LYS A 132 2.62 16.98 -7.63
C LYS A 132 3.23 16.75 -9.02
N ILE A 133 2.40 16.25 -9.93
CA ILE A 133 2.76 16.07 -11.34
C ILE A 133 2.44 17.36 -12.08
N ARG A 134 3.42 17.83 -12.84
CA ARG A 134 3.31 19.03 -13.67
C ARG A 134 2.72 18.71 -15.05
#